data_f080aad1d641735056877e4be46aa7ea
#
_entry.id   f080aad1d641735056877e4be46aa7ea
#
_cell.length_a   1.000
_cell.length_b   1.000
_cell.length_c   1.000
_cell.angle_alpha   90.00
_cell.angle_beta   90.00
_cell.angle_gamma   90.00
#
_symmetry.space_group_name_H-M   'P 1'
#
loop_
_entity.id
_entity.type
_entity.pdbx_description
1 polymer ?
#
loop_
_entity_poly.entity_id
_entity_poly.type
_entity_poly.pdbx_seq_one_letter_code
_entity_poly.pdbx_strand_id
1 'polypeptide(L)'
;MSAVRPPASPSSRPLHKGQQTRAAILDAALTLASHMGLEGLSIGALAEVTGMSKSGVFAHFGSREELQISVIREYHARFEEEVFFPAIREPRGLPRLRALFERWVRRVSVELDSGCIYISGAVEFDD
;
A
#
# COMPACT_ATOMS: atom_id res chain seq x y z
N MET A 1 -28.71 36.53 28.39
CA MET A 1 -28.84 35.35 27.51
C MET A 1 -27.43 34.85 27.19
N SER A 2 -27.01 33.74 27.81
CA SER A 2 -25.72 33.12 27.49
C SER A 2 -25.85 32.32 26.21
N ALA A 3 -25.08 32.68 25.19
CA ALA A 3 -24.98 31.88 23.97
C ALA A 3 -24.30 30.54 24.33
N VAL A 4 -25.03 29.45 24.21
CA VAL A 4 -24.45 28.11 24.33
C VAL A 4 -23.57 27.91 23.14
N ARG A 5 -22.26 27.88 23.37
CA ARG A 5 -21.27 27.53 22.33
C ARG A 5 -21.52 26.08 21.90
N PRO A 6 -21.73 25.78 20.62
CA PRO A 6 -21.87 24.40 20.21
C PRO A 6 -20.59 23.64 20.59
N PRO A 7 -20.70 22.36 21.00
CA PRO A 7 -19.50 21.57 21.27
C PRO A 7 -18.64 21.55 20.02
N ALA A 8 -17.37 21.85 20.19
CA ALA A 8 -16.40 21.73 19.13
C ALA A 8 -16.49 20.30 18.59
N SER A 9 -16.71 20.16 17.29
CA SER A 9 -16.61 18.88 16.60
C SER A 9 -15.31 18.22 17.05
N PRO A 10 -15.31 16.92 17.35
CA PRO A 10 -14.06 16.24 17.65
C PRO A 10 -13.14 16.45 16.44
N SER A 11 -12.18 17.35 16.60
CA SER A 11 -11.14 17.52 15.61
C SER A 11 -10.54 16.13 15.38
N SER A 12 -10.64 15.63 14.16
CA SER A 12 -9.91 14.43 13.77
C SER A 12 -8.47 14.63 14.22
N ARG A 13 -8.05 13.89 15.24
CA ARG A 13 -6.68 13.97 15.73
C ARG A 13 -5.78 13.73 14.52
N PRO A 14 -4.84 14.64 14.20
CA PRO A 14 -3.92 14.37 13.11
C PRO A 14 -3.24 13.04 13.39
N LEU A 15 -3.12 12.18 12.35
CA LEU A 15 -2.36 10.95 12.42
C LEU A 15 -1.03 11.25 13.11
N HIS A 16 -0.64 10.41 14.07
CA HIS A 16 0.62 10.57 14.75
C HIS A 16 1.75 10.72 13.71
N LYS A 17 2.68 11.64 13.94
CA LYS A 17 3.78 11.93 13.00
C LYS A 17 4.51 10.66 12.56
N GLY A 18 4.73 9.70 13.47
CA GLY A 18 5.31 8.40 13.16
C GLY A 18 4.50 7.56 12.20
N GLN A 19 3.15 7.60 12.29
CA GLN A 19 2.26 6.89 11.37
C GLN A 19 2.25 7.52 9.99
N GLN A 20 2.30 8.85 9.90
CA GLN A 20 2.41 9.56 8.62
C GLN A 20 3.73 9.25 7.92
N THR A 21 4.82 9.22 8.66
CA THR A 21 6.14 8.86 8.15
C THR A 21 6.15 7.42 7.66
N ARG A 22 5.60 6.48 8.44
CA ARG A 22 5.51 5.07 8.06
C ARG A 22 4.68 4.88 6.78
N ALA A 23 3.56 5.57 6.66
CA ALA A 23 2.72 5.53 5.46
C ALA A 23 3.46 6.06 4.23
N ALA A 24 4.20 7.15 4.35
CA ALA A 24 5.02 7.70 3.29
C ALA A 24 6.14 6.74 2.85
N ILE A 25 6.77 6.06 3.79
CA ILE A 25 7.79 5.04 3.50
C ILE A 25 7.15 3.86 2.75
N LEU A 26 5.99 3.37 3.18
CA LEU A 26 5.28 2.29 2.50
C LEU A 26 4.88 2.66 1.07
N ASP A 27 4.44 3.88 0.85
CA ASP A 27 4.09 4.36 -0.49
C ASP A 27 5.32 4.37 -1.42
N ALA A 28 6.45 4.88 -0.94
CA ALA A 28 7.72 4.83 -1.67
C ALA A 28 8.19 3.38 -1.89
N ALA A 29 8.03 2.52 -0.90
CA ALA A 29 8.39 1.11 -0.99
C ALA A 29 7.56 0.34 -2.03
N LEU A 30 6.27 0.63 -2.13
CA LEU A 30 5.41 0.07 -3.17
C LEU A 30 5.90 0.45 -4.57
N THR A 31 6.23 1.72 -4.78
CA THR A 31 6.77 2.20 -6.05
C THR A 31 8.09 1.50 -6.40
N LEU A 32 9.01 1.40 -5.45
CA LEU A 32 10.27 0.69 -5.66
C LEU A 32 10.05 -0.80 -5.97
N ALA A 33 9.21 -1.48 -5.18
CA ALA A 33 8.93 -2.91 -5.36
C ALA A 33 8.28 -3.20 -6.71
N SER A 34 7.45 -2.29 -7.23
CA SER A 34 6.83 -2.44 -8.55
C SER A 34 7.85 -2.36 -9.69
N HIS A 35 8.98 -1.65 -9.51
CA HIS A 35 10.03 -1.52 -10.52
C HIS A 35 11.12 -2.57 -10.40
N MET A 36 11.55 -2.89 -9.19
CA MET A 36 12.72 -3.74 -8.95
C MET A 36 12.40 -5.07 -8.27
N GLY A 37 11.12 -5.35 -8.02
CA GLY A 37 10.69 -6.54 -7.29
C GLY A 37 10.87 -6.42 -5.78
N LEU A 38 10.29 -7.36 -5.05
CA LEU A 38 10.38 -7.41 -3.59
C LEU A 38 11.80 -7.72 -3.11
N GLU A 39 12.52 -8.57 -3.82
CA GLU A 39 13.91 -8.90 -3.47
C GLU A 39 14.87 -7.72 -3.68
N GLY A 40 14.60 -6.86 -4.66
CA GLY A 40 15.35 -5.64 -4.89
C GLY A 40 15.08 -4.55 -3.86
N LEU A 41 14.00 -4.69 -3.09
CA LEU A 41 13.63 -3.74 -2.06
C LEU A 41 14.52 -3.89 -0.83
N SER A 42 15.30 -2.86 -0.53
CA SER A 42 16.18 -2.83 0.63
C SER A 42 15.97 -1.57 1.47
N ILE A 43 16.35 -1.64 2.74
CA ILE A 43 16.31 -0.48 3.64
C ILE A 43 17.21 0.64 3.11
N GLY A 44 18.36 0.29 2.52
CA GLY A 44 19.27 1.27 1.91
C GLY A 44 18.67 2.00 0.72
N ALA A 45 18.06 1.26 -0.22
CA ALA A 45 17.39 1.85 -1.37
C ALA A 45 16.23 2.75 -0.94
N LEU A 46 15.46 2.31 0.04
CA LEU A 46 14.33 3.06 0.58
C LEU A 46 14.78 4.33 1.31
N ALA A 47 15.85 4.26 2.08
CA ALA A 47 16.45 5.41 2.74
C ALA A 47 16.88 6.47 1.71
N GLU A 48 17.49 6.06 0.62
CA GLU A 48 17.91 6.95 -0.46
C GLU A 48 16.72 7.69 -1.09
N VAL A 49 15.66 6.97 -1.45
CA VAL A 49 14.48 7.54 -2.10
C VAL A 49 13.70 8.46 -1.17
N THR A 50 13.62 8.12 0.10
CA THR A 50 12.87 8.92 1.09
C THR A 50 13.67 10.05 1.69
N GLY A 51 14.99 10.12 1.45
CA GLY A 51 15.86 11.10 2.07
C GLY A 51 16.08 10.88 3.58
N MET A 52 15.76 9.67 4.06
CA MET A 52 15.92 9.29 5.46
C MET A 52 17.23 8.53 5.69
N SER A 53 17.68 8.46 6.94
CA SER A 53 18.78 7.57 7.31
C SER A 53 18.32 6.11 7.29
N LYS A 54 19.26 5.18 7.09
CA LYS A 54 18.97 3.74 7.18
C LYS A 54 18.42 3.36 8.56
N SER A 55 18.98 3.93 9.62
CA SER A 55 18.49 3.70 10.99
C SER A 55 17.07 4.22 11.20
N GLY A 56 16.72 5.36 10.58
CA GLY A 56 15.37 5.91 10.63
C GLY A 56 14.34 5.00 9.94
N VAL A 57 14.67 4.46 8.77
CA VAL A 57 13.82 3.48 8.08
C VAL A 57 13.74 2.17 8.87
N PHE A 58 14.88 1.68 9.36
CA PHE A 58 14.94 0.45 10.16
C PHE A 58 14.07 0.53 11.42
N ALA A 59 14.01 1.70 12.06
CA ALA A 59 13.18 1.91 13.25
C ALA A 59 11.69 1.67 12.99
N HIS A 60 11.21 1.82 11.74
CA HIS A 60 9.82 1.57 11.38
C HIS A 60 9.52 0.10 11.07
N PHE A 61 10.49 -0.68 10.62
CA PHE A 61 10.25 -2.05 10.10
C PHE A 61 11.04 -3.13 10.84
N GLY A 62 12.19 -2.80 11.40
CA GLY A 62 13.02 -3.73 12.17
C GLY A 62 13.89 -4.68 11.34
N SER A 63 13.47 -5.07 10.15
CA SER A 63 14.22 -5.93 9.25
C SER A 63 13.76 -5.75 7.81
N ARG A 64 14.58 -6.23 6.86
CA ARG A 64 14.21 -6.29 5.43
C ARG A 64 12.97 -7.15 5.22
N GLU A 65 12.89 -8.28 5.90
CA GLU A 65 11.76 -9.21 5.79
C GLU A 65 10.46 -8.55 6.27
N GLU A 66 10.48 -7.88 7.41
CA GLU A 66 9.33 -7.12 7.91
C GLU A 66 8.91 -5.99 6.96
N LEU A 67 9.87 -5.34 6.32
CA LEU A 67 9.59 -4.36 5.28
C LEU A 67 8.85 -4.99 4.11
N GLN A 68 9.34 -6.13 3.59
CA GLN A 68 8.70 -6.85 2.48
C GLN A 68 7.27 -7.29 2.83
N ILE A 69 7.07 -7.84 4.03
CA ILE A 69 5.75 -8.24 4.52
C ILE A 69 4.81 -7.03 4.61
N SER A 70 5.30 -5.92 5.12
CA SER A 70 4.51 -4.68 5.23
C SER A 70 4.10 -4.13 3.87
N VAL A 71 4.98 -4.22 2.87
CA VAL A 71 4.68 -3.82 1.48
C VAL A 71 3.59 -4.71 0.88
N ILE A 72 3.68 -6.01 1.06
CA ILE A 72 2.65 -6.95 0.57
C ILE A 72 1.30 -6.68 1.23
N ARG A 73 1.28 -6.45 2.54
CA ARG A 73 0.06 -6.13 3.28
C ARG A 73 -0.59 -4.84 2.78
N GLU A 74 0.21 -3.82 2.53
CA GLU A 74 -0.27 -2.54 2.01
C GLU A 74 -0.83 -2.69 0.59
N TYR A 75 -0.13 -3.43 -0.27
CA TYR A 75 -0.61 -3.73 -1.62
C TYR A 75 -1.92 -4.49 -1.59
N HIS A 76 -2.02 -5.47 -0.71
CA HIS A 76 -3.23 -6.27 -0.54
C HIS A 76 -4.41 -5.41 -0.07
N ALA A 77 -4.21 -4.54 0.90
CA ALA A 77 -5.25 -3.62 1.37
C ALA A 77 -5.78 -2.73 0.25
N ARG A 78 -4.89 -2.18 -0.58
CA ARG A 78 -5.28 -1.37 -1.74
C ARG A 78 -6.02 -2.20 -2.80
N PHE A 79 -5.58 -3.43 -3.04
CA PHE A 79 -6.26 -4.34 -3.95
C PHE A 79 -7.68 -4.67 -3.48
N GLU A 80 -7.85 -4.97 -2.21
CA GLU A 80 -9.18 -5.22 -1.64
C GLU A 80 -10.10 -4.02 -1.83
N GLU A 81 -9.62 -2.82 -1.53
CA GLU A 81 -10.40 -1.60 -1.61
C GLU A 81 -10.76 -1.22 -3.05
N GLU A 82 -9.84 -1.37 -3.99
CA GLU A 82 -10.02 -0.94 -5.39
C GLU A 82 -10.66 -2.01 -6.28
N VAL A 83 -10.41 -3.28 -6.01
CA VAL A 83 -10.82 -4.40 -6.88
C VAL A 83 -11.83 -5.31 -6.20
N PHE A 84 -11.46 -5.88 -5.06
CA PHE A 84 -12.21 -6.96 -4.45
C PHE A 84 -13.56 -6.50 -3.88
N PHE A 85 -13.56 -5.57 -2.94
CA PHE A 85 -14.80 -5.14 -2.30
C PHE A 85 -15.80 -4.52 -3.27
N PRO A 86 -15.42 -3.66 -4.22
CA PRO A 86 -16.37 -3.19 -5.22
C PRO A 86 -16.94 -4.32 -6.09
N ALA A 87 -16.12 -5.30 -6.45
CA ALA A 87 -16.56 -6.40 -7.30
C ALA A 87 -17.55 -7.35 -6.62
N ILE A 88 -17.35 -7.65 -5.32
CA ILE A 88 -18.26 -8.55 -4.59
C ILE A 88 -19.64 -7.92 -4.31
N ARG A 89 -19.78 -6.61 -4.49
CA ARG A 89 -21.10 -5.94 -4.43
C ARG A 89 -21.96 -6.23 -5.65
N GLU A 90 -21.35 -6.66 -6.76
CA GLU A 90 -22.09 -7.08 -7.94
C GLU A 90 -22.80 -8.42 -7.70
N PRO A 91 -23.89 -8.71 -8.45
CA PRO A 91 -24.58 -10.00 -8.35
C PRO A 91 -23.63 -11.18 -8.59
N ARG A 92 -23.89 -12.29 -7.93
CA ARG A 92 -23.11 -13.52 -8.08
C ARG A 92 -23.09 -14.00 -9.54
N GLY A 93 -22.02 -14.69 -9.90
CA GLY A 93 -21.83 -15.26 -11.22
C GLY A 93 -21.07 -14.33 -12.15
N LEU A 94 -21.47 -14.27 -13.41
CA LEU A 94 -20.78 -13.54 -14.46
C LEU A 94 -20.59 -12.04 -14.17
N PRO A 95 -21.59 -11.30 -13.63
CA PRO A 95 -21.39 -9.88 -13.32
C PRO A 95 -20.23 -9.64 -12.33
N ARG A 96 -20.14 -10.47 -11.29
CA ARG A 96 -19.08 -10.37 -10.30
C ARG A 96 -17.71 -10.73 -10.87
N LEU A 97 -17.65 -11.80 -11.65
CA LEU A 97 -16.42 -12.23 -12.32
C LEU A 97 -15.91 -11.14 -13.29
N ARG A 98 -16.83 -10.56 -14.07
CA ARG A 98 -16.52 -9.46 -14.99
C ARG A 98 -15.99 -8.24 -14.24
N ALA A 99 -16.63 -7.86 -13.14
CA ALA A 99 -16.21 -6.73 -12.32
C ALA A 99 -14.82 -6.94 -11.73
N LEU A 100 -14.51 -8.13 -11.22
CA LEU A 100 -13.17 -8.49 -10.74
C LEU A 100 -12.12 -8.33 -11.84
N PHE A 101 -12.40 -8.88 -13.01
CA PHE A 101 -11.49 -8.81 -14.15
C PHE A 101 -11.26 -7.37 -14.64
N GLU A 102 -12.33 -6.62 -14.86
CA GLU A 102 -12.24 -5.25 -15.37
C GLU A 102 -11.51 -4.32 -14.40
N ARG A 103 -11.78 -4.45 -13.10
CA ARG A 103 -11.12 -3.65 -12.08
C ARG A 103 -9.65 -4.01 -11.92
N TRP A 104 -9.34 -5.29 -11.99
CA TRP A 104 -7.96 -5.75 -11.93
C TRP A 104 -7.16 -5.28 -13.16
N VAL A 105 -7.71 -5.44 -14.35
CA VAL A 105 -7.09 -4.96 -15.58
C VAL A 105 -6.84 -3.45 -15.54
N ARG A 106 -7.81 -2.68 -15.05
CA ARG A 106 -7.65 -1.23 -14.91
C ARG A 106 -6.50 -0.87 -13.96
N ARG A 107 -6.41 -1.56 -12.83
CA ARG A 107 -5.33 -1.36 -11.88
C ARG A 107 -3.96 -1.69 -12.48
N VAL A 108 -3.83 -2.84 -13.11
CA VAL A 108 -2.59 -3.28 -13.78
C VAL A 108 -2.23 -2.36 -14.94
N SER A 109 -3.22 -1.83 -15.66
CA SER A 109 -2.98 -0.90 -16.77
C SER A 109 -2.36 0.42 -16.31
N VAL A 110 -2.69 0.89 -15.13
CA VAL A 110 -2.05 2.07 -14.52
C VAL A 110 -0.61 1.76 -14.10
N GLU A 111 -0.34 0.50 -13.78
CA GLU A 111 0.97 0.00 -13.34
C GLU A 111 1.82 -0.61 -14.48
N LEU A 112 1.40 -0.44 -15.74
CA LEU A 112 2.03 -1.11 -16.91
C LEU A 112 3.54 -0.85 -17.04
N ASP A 113 4.00 0.30 -16.60
CA ASP A 113 5.42 0.63 -16.64
C ASP A 113 6.21 -0.01 -15.49
N SER A 114 5.52 -0.53 -14.46
CA SER A 114 6.15 -1.04 -13.25
C SER A 114 5.85 -2.51 -12.94
N GLY A 115 4.82 -3.10 -13.55
CA GLY A 115 4.45 -4.49 -13.31
C GLY A 115 3.57 -4.71 -12.07
N CYS A 116 3.03 -5.91 -11.96
CA CYS A 116 2.15 -6.31 -10.85
C CYS A 116 2.97 -7.00 -9.75
N ILE A 117 2.91 -6.47 -8.54
CA ILE A 117 3.62 -7.02 -7.37
C ILE A 117 3.19 -8.46 -7.08
N TYR A 118 1.94 -8.82 -7.26
CA TYR A 118 1.48 -10.21 -7.07
C TYR A 118 2.15 -11.17 -8.05
N ILE A 119 2.25 -10.80 -9.31
CA ILE A 119 2.85 -11.65 -10.34
C ILE A 119 4.37 -11.74 -10.14
N SER A 120 5.04 -10.62 -9.97
CA SER A 120 6.49 -10.59 -9.76
C SER A 120 6.88 -11.27 -8.45
N GLY A 121 6.14 -11.03 -7.38
CA GLY A 121 6.37 -11.66 -6.09
C GLY A 121 6.18 -13.18 -6.14
N ALA A 122 5.15 -13.66 -6.83
CA ALA A 122 4.94 -15.09 -7.01
C ALA A 122 6.12 -15.75 -7.74
N VAL A 123 6.65 -15.10 -8.77
CA VAL A 123 7.82 -15.60 -9.51
C VAL A 123 9.08 -15.57 -8.65
N GLU A 124 9.30 -14.51 -7.87
CA GLU A 124 10.49 -14.37 -7.01
C GLU A 124 10.54 -15.40 -5.88
N PHE A 125 9.39 -15.78 -5.33
CA PHE A 125 9.28 -16.67 -4.16
C PHE A 125 8.66 -18.03 -4.48
N ASP A 126 8.57 -18.40 -5.75
CA ASP A 126 8.13 -19.73 -6.17
C ASP A 126 9.32 -20.69 -6.11
N ASP A 127 9.32 -21.51 -5.09
CA ASP A 127 10.31 -22.59 -4.91
C ASP A 127 9.85 -23.88 -5.60
#